data_cc8d219b4d3eb419f38c3d89c55bb4f7
#
_entry.id   cc8d219b4d3eb419f38c3d89c55bb4f7
#
_cell.length_a   1.000
_cell.length_b   1.000
_cell.length_c   1.000
_cell.angle_alpha   90.00
_cell.angle_beta   90.00
_cell.angle_gamma   90.00
#
_symmetry.space_group_name_H-M   'P 1'
#
loop_
_entity.id
_entity.type
_entity.pdbx_description
1 polymer ?
#
loop_
_entity_poly.entity_id
_entity_poly.type
_entity_poly.pdbx_seq_one_letter_code
_entity_poly.pdbx_strand_id
1 'polypeptide(L)'
;MTTSHMTQKQQVRDLLKSIETGDGGPAAAINPNKYIQHNLAAKNGLAGFRELMAQVPKGSARTNTIRVFQDRDFVFAHTEYDFFGPKIGFDIFRFANGKIVEHWDNLQETPAKPSPGGHTMIDGPTDARDLDKTEPNKTVVRSFVEDILVNRRMEKLAGYYDGDRYIQHNPQVPDGVSGLRSALKGLADHGIELKYDRIHRVLGEGNFVLVVSEGSFGGKPTSFYDLFRLENGKIAEHWDTLEPIPGRDQWKNDNGKF
;
A
#
# COMPACT_ATOMS: atom_id res chain seq x y z
N MET A 1 0.07 -23.64 -30.80
CA MET A 1 -0.76 -22.83 -29.89
C MET A 1 0.19 -22.28 -28.81
N THR A 2 0.60 -21.04 -28.93
CA THR A 2 1.42 -20.38 -27.92
C THR A 2 0.51 -20.12 -26.72
N THR A 3 0.67 -20.89 -25.66
CA THR A 3 0.06 -20.58 -24.36
C THR A 3 0.62 -19.24 -23.92
N SER A 4 -0.18 -18.18 -24.05
CA SER A 4 0.14 -16.88 -23.48
C SER A 4 0.27 -17.08 -21.97
N HIS A 5 1.50 -17.02 -21.46
CA HIS A 5 1.71 -17.06 -20.02
C HIS A 5 1.09 -15.80 -19.40
N MET A 6 0.16 -16.00 -18.47
CA MET A 6 -0.46 -14.94 -17.70
C MET A 6 0.63 -14.13 -16.97
N THR A 7 0.59 -12.78 -17.06
CA THR A 7 1.56 -11.93 -16.38
C THR A 7 1.39 -12.02 -14.85
N GLN A 8 2.43 -11.71 -14.09
CA GLN A 8 2.36 -11.69 -12.62
C GLN A 8 1.32 -10.67 -12.13
N LYS A 9 1.22 -9.51 -12.78
CA LYS A 9 0.17 -8.52 -12.49
C LYS A 9 -1.24 -9.09 -12.68
N GLN A 10 -1.46 -9.87 -13.75
CA GLN A 10 -2.77 -10.49 -13.98
C GLN A 10 -3.05 -11.59 -12.95
N GLN A 11 -2.06 -12.40 -12.59
CA GLN A 11 -2.20 -13.40 -11.53
C GLN A 11 -2.63 -12.76 -10.20
N VAL A 12 -2.05 -11.61 -9.85
CA VAL A 12 -2.44 -10.85 -8.64
C VAL A 12 -3.86 -10.31 -8.76
N ARG A 13 -4.24 -9.70 -9.90
CA ARG A 13 -5.61 -9.22 -10.12
C ARG A 13 -6.64 -10.35 -9.96
N ASP A 14 -6.37 -11.51 -10.56
CA ASP A 14 -7.28 -12.65 -10.51
C ASP A 14 -7.35 -13.23 -9.09
N LEU A 15 -6.21 -13.31 -8.39
CA LEU A 15 -6.17 -13.77 -7.00
C LEU A 15 -6.99 -12.85 -6.08
N LEU A 16 -6.82 -11.54 -6.19
CA LEU A 16 -7.60 -10.58 -5.41
C LEU A 16 -9.10 -10.64 -5.78
N LYS A 17 -9.43 -10.76 -7.07
CA LYS A 17 -10.82 -10.90 -7.52
C LYS A 17 -11.47 -12.20 -7.04
N SER A 18 -10.68 -13.23 -6.78
CA SER A 18 -11.19 -14.50 -6.24
C SER A 18 -11.81 -14.37 -4.85
N ILE A 19 -11.45 -13.33 -4.10
CA ILE A 19 -12.07 -13.00 -2.81
C ILE A 19 -13.56 -12.71 -2.99
N GLU A 20 -13.92 -11.99 -4.05
CA GLU A 20 -15.31 -11.66 -4.38
C GLU A 20 -16.05 -12.84 -5.02
N THR A 21 -15.39 -13.49 -5.98
CA THR A 21 -16.05 -14.54 -6.80
C THR A 21 -16.16 -15.88 -6.08
N GLY A 22 -15.29 -16.13 -5.09
CA GLY A 22 -15.16 -17.44 -4.45
C GLY A 22 -14.51 -18.49 -5.36
N ASP A 23 -13.94 -18.09 -6.52
CA ASP A 23 -13.23 -19.00 -7.44
C ASP A 23 -11.91 -19.45 -6.82
N GLY A 24 -11.74 -20.74 -6.61
CA GLY A 24 -10.50 -21.31 -6.09
C GLY A 24 -9.36 -21.45 -7.12
N GLY A 25 -9.64 -21.24 -8.41
CA GLY A 25 -8.65 -21.41 -9.49
C GLY A 25 -7.45 -20.48 -9.37
N PRO A 26 -7.64 -19.15 -9.15
CA PRO A 26 -6.53 -18.20 -9.01
C PRO A 26 -5.56 -18.49 -7.85
N ALA A 27 -5.98 -19.23 -6.82
CA ALA A 27 -5.11 -19.67 -5.73
C ALA A 27 -3.98 -20.61 -6.21
N ALA A 28 -4.06 -21.14 -7.42
CA ALA A 28 -2.97 -21.87 -8.08
C ALA A 28 -1.73 -20.99 -8.34
N ALA A 29 -1.85 -19.67 -8.32
CA ALA A 29 -0.71 -18.75 -8.37
C ALA A 29 0.17 -18.82 -7.11
N ILE A 30 -0.40 -19.21 -5.97
CA ILE A 30 0.33 -19.35 -4.70
C ILE A 30 1.17 -20.64 -4.72
N ASN A 31 2.41 -20.54 -4.23
CA ASN A 31 3.26 -21.72 -4.07
C ASN A 31 2.69 -22.60 -2.94
N PRO A 32 2.35 -23.87 -3.23
CA PRO A 32 1.71 -24.74 -2.23
C PRO A 32 2.62 -25.13 -1.06
N ASN A 33 3.95 -25.06 -1.26
CA ASN A 33 4.94 -25.50 -0.28
C ASN A 33 5.59 -24.34 0.48
N LYS A 34 5.44 -23.10 -0.01
CA LYS A 34 6.05 -21.91 0.60
C LYS A 34 5.19 -20.70 0.31
N TYR A 35 4.48 -20.25 1.32
CA TYR A 35 3.75 -18.99 1.29
C TYR A 35 3.81 -18.34 2.66
N ILE A 36 4.67 -17.32 2.77
CA ILE A 36 4.89 -16.56 3.99
C ILE A 36 3.85 -15.45 4.03
N GLN A 37 3.16 -15.32 5.15
CA GLN A 37 2.09 -14.35 5.33
C GLN A 37 2.47 -13.31 6.37
N HIS A 38 2.35 -12.01 5.99
CA HIS A 38 2.58 -10.88 6.89
C HIS A 38 1.29 -10.13 7.28
N ASN A 39 0.12 -10.56 6.77
CA ASN A 39 -1.14 -10.20 7.39
C ASN A 39 -1.24 -10.92 8.73
N LEU A 40 -1.24 -10.16 9.82
CA LEU A 40 -1.18 -10.71 11.18
C LEU A 40 -2.46 -11.45 11.58
N ALA A 41 -3.58 -11.23 10.86
CA ALA A 41 -4.85 -11.92 11.07
C ALA A 41 -4.95 -13.24 10.29
N ALA A 42 -3.95 -13.60 9.47
CA ALA A 42 -3.95 -14.79 8.64
C ALA A 42 -2.82 -15.76 9.02
N LYS A 43 -3.07 -17.07 8.91
CA LYS A 43 -2.05 -18.10 9.09
C LYS A 43 -1.16 -18.22 7.84
N ASN A 44 0.03 -18.78 8.02
CA ASN A 44 0.94 -19.12 6.94
C ASN A 44 0.37 -20.18 6.00
N GLY A 45 0.92 -20.18 4.77
CA GLY A 45 0.70 -21.20 3.77
C GLY A 45 -0.64 -21.07 3.04
N LEU A 46 -0.78 -21.82 1.96
CA LEU A 46 -1.99 -21.89 1.15
C LEU A 46 -3.23 -22.29 1.99
N ALA A 47 -3.04 -23.12 3.00
CA ALA A 47 -4.09 -23.52 3.93
C ALA A 47 -4.61 -22.31 4.73
N GLY A 48 -3.71 -21.44 5.22
CA GLY A 48 -4.07 -20.21 5.91
C GLY A 48 -4.85 -19.24 5.03
N PHE A 49 -4.44 -19.08 3.76
CA PHE A 49 -5.21 -18.31 2.78
C PHE A 49 -6.63 -18.87 2.59
N ARG A 50 -6.77 -20.19 2.39
CA ARG A 50 -8.07 -20.83 2.24
C ARG A 50 -8.96 -20.70 3.48
N GLU A 51 -8.37 -20.81 4.67
CA GLU A 51 -9.09 -20.63 5.94
C GLU A 51 -9.63 -19.20 6.06
N LEU A 52 -8.83 -18.19 5.67
CA LEU A 52 -9.27 -16.80 5.65
C LEU A 52 -10.43 -16.60 4.67
N MET A 53 -10.30 -17.13 3.45
CA MET A 53 -11.36 -17.04 2.43
C MET A 53 -12.66 -17.73 2.86
N ALA A 54 -12.57 -18.83 3.62
CA ALA A 54 -13.75 -19.53 4.12
C ALA A 54 -14.56 -18.74 5.17
N GLN A 55 -13.94 -17.72 5.78
CA GLN A 55 -14.63 -16.84 6.73
C GLN A 55 -15.44 -15.73 6.04
N VAL A 56 -15.18 -15.46 4.76
CA VAL A 56 -15.90 -14.46 3.97
C VAL A 56 -17.24 -15.06 3.52
N PRO A 57 -18.40 -14.52 3.94
CA PRO A 57 -19.69 -15.06 3.51
C PRO A 57 -19.84 -14.97 2.00
N LYS A 58 -20.33 -16.04 1.37
CA LYS A 58 -20.49 -16.09 -0.09
C LYS A 58 -21.34 -14.93 -0.60
N GLY A 59 -20.81 -14.21 -1.60
CA GLY A 59 -21.52 -13.11 -2.27
C GLY A 59 -21.54 -11.79 -1.47
N SER A 60 -20.93 -11.74 -0.27
CA SER A 60 -20.84 -10.51 0.52
C SER A 60 -19.61 -9.66 0.18
N ALA A 61 -18.53 -10.27 -0.31
CA ALA A 61 -17.31 -9.54 -0.64
C ALA A 61 -17.42 -8.77 -1.96
N ARG A 62 -16.73 -7.65 -2.02
CA ARG A 62 -16.43 -6.89 -3.24
C ARG A 62 -14.95 -6.61 -3.28
N THR A 63 -14.37 -6.68 -4.47
CA THR A 63 -12.94 -6.40 -4.71
C THR A 63 -12.80 -5.64 -6.01
N ASN A 64 -12.24 -4.44 -5.92
CA ASN A 64 -11.99 -3.56 -7.04
C ASN A 64 -10.51 -3.14 -7.01
N THR A 65 -9.66 -3.82 -7.78
CA THR A 65 -8.23 -3.52 -7.86
C THR A 65 -8.01 -2.37 -8.82
N ILE A 66 -7.70 -1.20 -8.28
CA ILE A 66 -7.55 0.07 -9.01
C ILE A 66 -6.23 0.10 -9.77
N ARG A 67 -5.12 -0.16 -9.05
CA ARG A 67 -3.75 -0.08 -9.56
C ARG A 67 -3.02 -1.37 -9.29
N VAL A 68 -2.21 -1.82 -10.26
CA VAL A 68 -1.26 -2.93 -10.07
C VAL A 68 0.04 -2.56 -10.75
N PHE A 69 1.11 -2.60 -9.99
CA PHE A 69 2.46 -2.28 -10.43
C PHE A 69 3.40 -3.45 -10.17
N GLN A 70 4.52 -3.47 -10.87
CA GLN A 70 5.53 -4.52 -10.71
C GLN A 70 6.93 -3.91 -10.61
N ASP A 71 7.68 -4.32 -9.58
CA ASP A 71 9.12 -4.04 -9.43
C ASP A 71 9.86 -5.37 -9.29
N ARG A 72 10.48 -5.83 -10.39
CA ARG A 72 11.19 -7.12 -10.45
C ARG A 72 10.28 -8.30 -10.07
N ASP A 73 10.59 -8.97 -8.96
CA ASP A 73 9.83 -10.10 -8.42
C ASP A 73 8.70 -9.70 -7.45
N PHE A 74 8.49 -8.40 -7.26
CA PHE A 74 7.37 -7.87 -6.47
C PHE A 74 6.27 -7.32 -7.35
N VAL A 75 5.03 -7.67 -7.02
CA VAL A 75 3.83 -7.02 -7.55
C VAL A 75 3.11 -6.36 -6.39
N PHE A 76 2.74 -5.10 -6.54
CA PHE A 76 1.97 -4.39 -5.52
C PHE A 76 0.69 -3.82 -6.12
N ALA A 77 -0.38 -3.93 -5.35
CA ALA A 77 -1.73 -3.57 -5.75
C ALA A 77 -2.34 -2.55 -4.79
N HIS A 78 -3.15 -1.64 -5.32
CA HIS A 78 -4.00 -0.73 -4.57
C HIS A 78 -5.45 -1.11 -4.85
N THR A 79 -6.17 -1.54 -3.83
CA THR A 79 -7.45 -2.22 -3.97
C THR A 79 -8.48 -1.65 -2.99
N GLU A 80 -9.69 -1.46 -3.50
CA GLU A 80 -10.88 -1.21 -2.69
C GLU A 80 -11.55 -2.56 -2.39
N TYR A 81 -11.83 -2.78 -1.13
CA TYR A 81 -12.45 -3.98 -0.60
C TYR A 81 -13.76 -3.66 0.11
N ASP A 82 -14.70 -4.57 0.03
CA ASP A 82 -15.81 -4.66 0.97
C ASP A 82 -15.94 -6.11 1.43
N PHE A 83 -15.25 -6.42 2.51
CA PHE A 83 -15.40 -7.65 3.30
C PHE A 83 -15.22 -7.29 4.78
N PHE A 84 -16.18 -7.65 5.60
CA PHE A 84 -16.25 -7.16 6.99
C PHE A 84 -16.20 -5.63 7.09
N GLY A 85 -16.87 -4.94 6.16
CA GLY A 85 -16.91 -3.49 5.98
C GLY A 85 -15.94 -2.98 4.90
N PRO A 86 -16.20 -1.75 4.39
CA PRO A 86 -15.44 -1.16 3.31
C PRO A 86 -14.01 -0.79 3.76
N LYS A 87 -13.02 -1.15 2.96
CA LYS A 87 -11.59 -0.90 3.23
C LYS A 87 -10.85 -0.50 1.96
N ILE A 88 -9.77 0.25 2.14
CA ILE A 88 -8.76 0.46 1.12
C ILE A 88 -7.51 -0.29 1.57
N GLY A 89 -6.86 -0.99 0.65
CA GLY A 89 -5.66 -1.76 0.94
C GLY A 89 -4.57 -1.62 -0.09
N PHE A 90 -3.35 -1.73 0.39
CA PHE A 90 -2.19 -2.06 -0.43
C PHE A 90 -1.76 -3.48 -0.12
N ASP A 91 -1.60 -4.28 -1.17
CA ASP A 91 -1.10 -5.64 -1.12
C ASP A 91 0.22 -5.73 -1.85
N ILE A 92 1.18 -6.46 -1.30
CA ILE A 92 2.47 -6.73 -1.92
C ILE A 92 2.64 -8.24 -1.99
N PHE A 93 2.94 -8.74 -3.19
CA PHE A 93 3.22 -10.15 -3.46
C PHE A 93 4.63 -10.31 -3.99
N ARG A 94 5.41 -11.22 -3.39
CA ARG A 94 6.70 -11.61 -3.94
C ARG A 94 6.59 -12.93 -4.67
N PHE A 95 7.16 -12.96 -5.87
CA PHE A 95 7.21 -14.13 -6.74
C PHE A 95 8.57 -14.82 -6.67
N ALA A 96 8.55 -16.14 -6.79
CA ALA A 96 9.72 -16.94 -7.06
C ALA A 96 9.30 -18.11 -7.96
N ASN A 97 10.05 -18.35 -9.03
CA ASN A 97 9.77 -19.40 -10.02
C ASN A 97 8.31 -19.37 -10.54
N GLY A 98 7.79 -18.16 -10.81
CA GLY A 98 6.45 -17.95 -11.35
C GLY A 98 5.30 -18.16 -10.36
N LYS A 99 5.59 -18.32 -9.07
CA LYS A 99 4.61 -18.51 -7.99
C LYS A 99 4.76 -17.46 -6.90
N ILE A 100 3.65 -17.07 -6.28
CA ILE A 100 3.63 -16.22 -5.11
C ILE A 100 4.14 -17.00 -3.91
N VAL A 101 5.19 -16.49 -3.26
CA VAL A 101 5.85 -17.13 -2.11
C VAL A 101 5.73 -16.32 -0.83
N GLU A 102 5.25 -15.06 -0.93
CA GLU A 102 5.17 -14.18 0.22
C GLU A 102 4.19 -13.04 -0.04
N HIS A 103 3.49 -12.59 1.00
CA HIS A 103 2.46 -11.57 0.92
C HIS A 103 2.49 -10.65 2.14
N TRP A 104 2.37 -9.36 1.89
CA TRP A 104 2.14 -8.28 2.86
C TRP A 104 0.91 -7.50 2.45
N ASP A 105 0.22 -6.93 3.39
CA ASP A 105 -0.86 -5.99 3.16
C ASP A 105 -0.87 -4.86 4.18
N ASN A 106 -1.64 -3.85 3.92
CA ASN A 106 -1.99 -2.79 4.86
C ASN A 106 -3.41 -2.33 4.55
N LEU A 107 -4.31 -2.47 5.50
CA LEU A 107 -5.73 -2.23 5.31
C LEU A 107 -6.22 -1.10 6.22
N GLN A 108 -6.96 -0.16 5.66
CA GLN A 108 -7.60 0.94 6.37
C GLN A 108 -9.09 0.99 6.05
N GLU A 109 -9.93 1.28 7.03
CA GLU A 109 -11.35 1.52 6.79
C GLU A 109 -11.56 2.70 5.85
N THR A 110 -12.46 2.53 4.87
CA THR A 110 -12.79 3.60 3.93
C THR A 110 -13.51 4.73 4.68
N PRO A 111 -13.01 5.97 4.63
CA PRO A 111 -13.64 7.08 5.30
C PRO A 111 -14.99 7.42 4.66
N ALA A 112 -15.94 7.91 5.49
CA ALA A 112 -17.26 8.32 5.01
C ALA A 112 -17.23 9.55 4.09
N LYS A 113 -16.14 10.31 4.09
CA LYS A 113 -15.96 11.55 3.30
C LYS A 113 -14.62 11.54 2.59
N PRO A 114 -14.53 12.15 1.40
CA PRO A 114 -13.26 12.37 0.72
C PRO A 114 -12.34 13.29 1.52
N SER A 115 -11.09 13.44 1.05
CA SER A 115 -10.13 14.41 1.57
C SER A 115 -10.68 15.84 1.51
N PRO A 116 -10.10 16.79 2.25
CA PRO A 116 -10.48 18.20 2.13
C PRO A 116 -10.33 18.79 0.73
N GLY A 117 -9.45 18.22 -0.12
CA GLY A 117 -9.31 18.53 -1.54
C GLY A 117 -10.40 17.93 -2.44
N GLY A 118 -11.29 17.10 -1.89
CA GLY A 118 -12.37 16.42 -2.62
C GLY A 118 -11.96 15.09 -3.25
N HIS A 119 -10.76 14.60 -2.98
CA HIS A 119 -10.23 13.34 -3.51
C HIS A 119 -10.60 12.15 -2.63
N THR A 120 -10.97 11.03 -3.25
CA THR A 120 -11.13 9.76 -2.54
C THR A 120 -9.78 9.06 -2.39
N MET A 121 -9.70 8.05 -1.54
CA MET A 121 -8.47 7.26 -1.37
C MET A 121 -8.08 6.44 -2.61
N ILE A 122 -8.90 6.39 -3.65
CA ILE A 122 -8.72 5.51 -4.83
C ILE A 122 -8.72 6.22 -6.18
N ASP A 123 -9.19 7.47 -6.29
CA ASP A 123 -9.20 8.20 -7.57
C ASP A 123 -7.78 8.60 -8.04
N GLY A 124 -7.70 9.29 -9.17
CA GLY A 124 -6.45 9.67 -9.79
C GLY A 124 -5.92 8.67 -10.83
N PRO A 125 -4.73 8.91 -11.42
CA PRO A 125 -4.14 8.07 -12.47
C PRO A 125 -3.88 6.63 -12.03
N THR A 126 -4.01 5.69 -12.97
CA THR A 126 -3.87 4.25 -12.69
C THR A 126 -2.68 3.61 -13.40
N ASP A 127 -2.18 4.22 -14.46
CA ASP A 127 -1.16 3.63 -15.33
C ASP A 127 0.21 4.25 -15.08
N ALA A 128 1.22 3.41 -14.91
CA ALA A 128 2.60 3.83 -14.80
C ALA A 128 3.11 4.43 -16.11
N ARG A 129 3.83 5.54 -16.02
CA ARG A 129 4.53 6.22 -17.11
C ARG A 129 6.01 6.34 -16.74
N ASP A 130 6.84 6.83 -17.68
CA ASP A 130 8.27 7.06 -17.44
C ASP A 130 8.98 5.83 -16.85
N LEU A 131 8.77 4.65 -17.46
CA LEU A 131 9.29 3.36 -16.96
C LEU A 131 10.82 3.35 -16.84
N ASP A 132 11.52 4.13 -17.64
CA ASP A 132 12.96 4.34 -17.60
C ASP A 132 13.42 5.15 -16.37
N LYS A 133 12.50 5.82 -15.67
CA LYS A 133 12.79 6.63 -14.47
C LYS A 133 12.45 5.93 -13.15
N THR A 134 12.15 4.64 -13.16
CA THR A 134 11.79 3.89 -11.95
C THR A 134 12.81 4.07 -10.81
N GLU A 135 14.08 3.79 -11.03
CA GLU A 135 15.10 3.89 -9.97
C GLU A 135 15.38 5.34 -9.52
N PRO A 136 15.49 6.35 -10.42
CA PRO A 136 15.53 7.75 -9.99
C PRO A 136 14.33 8.16 -9.13
N ASN A 137 13.11 7.78 -9.51
CA ASN A 137 11.89 8.10 -8.76
C ASN A 137 11.87 7.43 -7.38
N LYS A 138 12.29 6.16 -7.28
CA LYS A 138 12.47 5.46 -5.99
C LYS A 138 13.47 6.18 -5.09
N THR A 139 14.55 6.71 -5.66
CA THR A 139 15.56 7.47 -4.91
C THR A 139 14.97 8.77 -4.34
N VAL A 140 14.23 9.52 -5.15
CA VAL A 140 13.58 10.77 -4.71
C VAL A 140 12.61 10.50 -3.56
N VAL A 141 11.73 9.50 -3.70
CA VAL A 141 10.72 9.18 -2.68
C VAL A 141 11.38 8.64 -1.41
N ARG A 142 12.37 7.74 -1.52
CA ARG A 142 13.15 7.28 -0.36
C ARG A 142 13.74 8.45 0.41
N SER A 143 14.41 9.37 -0.29
CA SER A 143 15.03 10.55 0.32
C SER A 143 13.99 11.46 0.97
N PHE A 144 12.82 11.63 0.36
CA PHE A 144 11.71 12.37 0.96
C PHE A 144 11.27 11.75 2.29
N VAL A 145 10.99 10.44 2.31
CA VAL A 145 10.55 9.76 3.53
C VAL A 145 11.64 9.84 4.61
N GLU A 146 12.90 9.59 4.25
CA GLU A 146 14.04 9.66 5.18
C GLU A 146 14.24 11.09 5.72
N ASP A 147 14.26 12.11 4.85
CA ASP A 147 14.51 13.49 5.27
C ASP A 147 13.34 14.08 6.05
N ILE A 148 12.12 13.92 5.54
CA ILE A 148 10.95 14.64 6.04
C ILE A 148 10.21 13.85 7.13
N LEU A 149 9.91 12.57 6.88
CA LEU A 149 9.05 11.79 7.78
C LEU A 149 9.85 11.15 8.92
N VAL A 150 11.03 10.61 8.63
CA VAL A 150 11.90 9.99 9.65
C VAL A 150 12.71 11.04 10.40
N ASN A 151 13.48 11.86 9.68
CA ASN A 151 14.46 12.78 10.28
C ASN A 151 13.91 14.18 10.58
N ARG A 152 12.66 14.49 10.19
CA ARG A 152 11.99 15.78 10.46
C ARG A 152 12.72 17.02 9.92
N ARG A 153 13.49 16.89 8.82
CA ARG A 153 14.23 17.98 8.17
C ARG A 153 13.31 18.82 7.30
N MET A 154 12.38 19.52 7.93
CA MET A 154 11.30 20.26 7.26
C MET A 154 11.79 21.39 6.35
N GLU A 155 13.02 21.87 6.53
CA GLU A 155 13.68 22.82 5.65
C GLU A 155 13.92 22.29 4.24
N LYS A 156 14.00 20.96 4.07
CA LYS A 156 14.15 20.30 2.76
C LYS A 156 12.85 20.06 2.01
N LEU A 157 11.70 20.18 2.69
CA LEU A 157 10.40 19.77 2.16
C LEU A 157 10.11 20.37 0.77
N ALA A 158 10.35 21.66 0.58
CA ALA A 158 10.08 22.35 -0.67
C ALA A 158 10.89 21.80 -1.86
N GLY A 159 12.03 21.17 -1.61
CA GLY A 159 12.88 20.59 -2.64
C GLY A 159 12.28 19.37 -3.34
N TYR A 160 11.31 18.72 -2.72
CA TYR A 160 10.67 17.50 -3.24
C TYR A 160 9.45 17.78 -4.13
N TYR A 161 8.95 19.01 -4.17
CA TYR A 161 7.72 19.40 -4.84
C TYR A 161 7.94 20.50 -5.90
N ASP A 162 6.98 20.66 -6.80
CA ASP A 162 6.92 21.77 -7.73
C ASP A 162 6.02 22.88 -7.15
N GLY A 163 6.61 23.77 -6.38
CA GLY A 163 5.89 24.81 -5.63
C GLY A 163 4.92 24.20 -4.61
N ASP A 164 3.66 24.65 -4.64
CA ASP A 164 2.59 24.10 -3.78
C ASP A 164 1.77 22.96 -4.43
N ARG A 165 2.13 22.54 -5.64
CA ARG A 165 1.39 21.52 -6.42
C ARG A 165 1.58 20.14 -5.83
N TYR A 166 0.53 19.66 -5.15
CA TYR A 166 0.50 18.33 -4.54
C TYR A 166 -0.94 17.89 -4.33
N ILE A 167 -1.34 16.79 -4.93
CA ILE A 167 -2.67 16.19 -4.77
C ILE A 167 -2.61 15.18 -3.64
N GLN A 168 -3.56 15.27 -2.71
CA GLN A 168 -3.57 14.45 -1.51
C GLN A 168 -4.85 13.62 -1.40
N HIS A 169 -4.70 12.31 -1.27
CA HIS A 169 -5.80 11.37 -1.11
C HIS A 169 -6.01 10.89 0.33
N ASN A 170 -5.11 11.27 1.26
CA ASN A 170 -5.34 11.01 2.67
C ASN A 170 -6.59 11.78 3.15
N PRO A 171 -7.55 11.11 3.82
CA PRO A 171 -8.84 11.71 4.17
C PRO A 171 -8.76 12.90 5.12
N GLN A 172 -7.62 13.15 5.74
CA GLN A 172 -7.43 14.21 6.74
C GLN A 172 -6.47 15.34 6.29
N VAL A 173 -5.86 15.20 5.10
CA VAL A 173 -4.83 16.11 4.62
C VAL A 173 -5.34 16.89 3.40
N PRO A 174 -5.33 18.25 3.43
CA PRO A 174 -5.65 19.06 2.26
C PRO A 174 -4.59 18.93 1.16
N ASP A 175 -4.97 19.32 -0.06
CA ASP A 175 -4.04 19.48 -1.16
C ASP A 175 -2.98 20.54 -0.89
N GLY A 176 -1.89 20.45 -1.63
CA GLY A 176 -0.76 21.37 -1.57
C GLY A 176 0.25 21.02 -0.48
N VAL A 177 1.48 21.46 -0.68
CA VAL A 177 2.53 21.40 0.35
C VAL A 177 2.14 22.22 1.58
N SER A 178 1.41 23.32 1.36
CA SER A 178 0.79 24.11 2.41
C SER A 178 -0.22 23.32 3.23
N GLY A 179 -1.06 22.49 2.57
CA GLY A 179 -2.00 21.57 3.22
C GLY A 179 -1.29 20.52 4.06
N LEU A 180 -0.23 19.90 3.52
CA LEU A 180 0.60 18.95 4.28
C LEU A 180 1.22 19.60 5.53
N ARG A 181 1.81 20.79 5.39
CA ARG A 181 2.37 21.53 6.54
C ARG A 181 1.31 21.83 7.59
N SER A 182 0.12 22.26 7.16
CA SER A 182 -1.01 22.56 8.05
C SER A 182 -1.47 21.30 8.80
N ALA A 183 -1.57 20.15 8.11
CA ALA A 183 -1.95 18.90 8.73
C ALA A 183 -0.93 18.43 9.77
N LEU A 184 0.38 18.45 9.43
CA LEU A 184 1.44 18.09 10.38
C LEU A 184 1.47 19.01 11.61
N LYS A 185 1.27 20.31 11.39
CA LYS A 185 1.16 21.27 12.49
C LYS A 185 -0.07 20.99 13.35
N GLY A 186 -1.22 20.72 12.73
CA GLY A 186 -2.46 20.41 13.44
C GLY A 186 -2.32 19.17 14.34
N LEU A 187 -1.65 18.11 13.88
CA LEU A 187 -1.35 16.94 14.71
C LEU A 187 -0.51 17.35 15.94
N ALA A 188 0.56 18.12 15.72
CA ALA A 188 1.44 18.56 16.79
C ALA A 188 0.71 19.47 17.81
N ASP A 189 -0.13 20.40 17.35
CA ASP A 189 -0.92 21.29 18.20
C ASP A 189 -1.92 20.52 19.09
N HIS A 190 -2.41 19.36 18.61
CA HIS A 190 -3.29 18.47 19.38
C HIS A 190 -2.52 17.40 20.19
N GLY A 191 -1.20 17.43 20.20
CA GLY A 191 -0.37 16.45 20.91
C GLY A 191 -0.42 15.05 20.30
N ILE A 192 -0.84 14.93 19.04
CA ILE A 192 -0.86 13.65 18.30
C ILE A 192 0.48 13.49 17.61
N GLU A 193 1.27 12.54 18.06
CA GLU A 193 2.55 12.24 17.42
C GLU A 193 2.34 11.34 16.20
N LEU A 194 2.83 11.78 15.03
CA LEU A 194 3.06 10.98 13.85
C LEU A 194 4.56 10.73 13.76
N LYS A 195 4.99 9.49 13.87
CA LYS A 195 6.41 9.12 13.89
C LYS A 195 6.67 8.00 12.89
N TYR A 196 7.60 8.24 11.99
CA TYR A 196 8.20 7.22 11.13
C TYR A 196 9.53 6.83 11.75
N ASP A 197 9.75 5.54 12.00
CA ASP A 197 10.99 5.03 12.59
C ASP A 197 11.97 4.54 11.52
N ARG A 198 11.48 3.79 10.54
CA ARG A 198 12.33 3.29 9.45
C ARG A 198 11.51 2.84 8.23
N ILE A 199 12.20 2.79 7.09
CA ILE A 199 11.71 2.23 5.83
C ILE A 199 12.08 0.74 5.78
N HIS A 200 11.10 -0.11 5.50
CA HIS A 200 11.29 -1.54 5.24
C HIS A 200 11.43 -1.83 3.74
N ARG A 201 10.67 -1.14 2.89
CA ARG A 201 10.62 -1.44 1.46
C ARG A 201 10.32 -0.19 0.63
N VAL A 202 10.94 -0.11 -0.55
CA VAL A 202 10.62 0.88 -1.59
C VAL A 202 10.47 0.12 -2.89
N LEU A 203 9.27 0.13 -3.46
CA LEU A 203 8.92 -0.52 -4.71
C LEU A 203 8.46 0.53 -5.71
N GLY A 204 8.77 0.35 -7.00
CA GLY A 204 8.38 1.32 -8.00
C GLY A 204 8.14 0.71 -9.37
N GLU A 205 7.28 1.35 -10.15
CA GLU A 205 7.13 1.15 -11.59
C GLU A 205 6.91 2.51 -12.25
N GLY A 206 7.90 2.95 -13.03
CA GLY A 206 7.85 4.26 -13.68
C GLY A 206 7.77 5.40 -12.67
N ASN A 207 6.70 6.18 -12.78
CA ASN A 207 6.43 7.33 -11.95
C ASN A 207 5.61 7.02 -10.68
N PHE A 208 5.31 5.75 -10.38
CA PHE A 208 4.68 5.33 -9.12
C PHE A 208 5.68 4.63 -8.20
N VAL A 209 5.70 5.03 -6.94
CA VAL A 209 6.59 4.48 -5.91
C VAL A 209 5.81 4.24 -4.62
N LEU A 210 5.81 2.99 -4.14
CA LEU A 210 5.26 2.59 -2.85
C LEU A 210 6.38 2.47 -1.81
N VAL A 211 6.19 3.11 -0.66
CA VAL A 211 7.07 2.96 0.50
C VAL A 211 6.33 2.27 1.63
N VAL A 212 6.97 1.28 2.23
CA VAL A 212 6.50 0.60 3.43
C VAL A 212 7.36 1.03 4.60
N SER A 213 6.74 1.64 5.59
CA SER A 213 7.44 2.15 6.77
C SER A 213 6.80 1.65 8.07
N GLU A 214 7.62 1.59 9.11
CA GLU A 214 7.25 1.31 10.49
C GLU A 214 7.34 2.58 11.32
N GLY A 215 6.43 2.72 12.29
CA GLY A 215 6.47 3.82 13.24
C GLY A 215 5.32 3.78 14.22
N SER A 216 4.82 4.98 14.60
CA SER A 216 3.66 5.09 15.48
C SER A 216 2.78 6.29 15.10
N PHE A 217 1.49 6.16 15.37
CA PHE A 217 0.52 7.22 15.25
C PHE A 217 -0.28 7.33 16.56
N GLY A 218 -0.22 8.51 17.20
CA GLY A 218 -0.84 8.71 18.50
C GLY A 218 -0.36 7.72 19.57
N GLY A 219 0.93 7.37 19.55
CA GLY A 219 1.55 6.43 20.49
C GLY A 219 1.26 4.95 20.21
N LYS A 220 0.53 4.61 19.14
CA LYS A 220 0.25 3.21 18.75
C LYS A 220 1.20 2.77 17.65
N PRO A 221 1.86 1.60 17.76
CA PRO A 221 2.63 1.02 16.67
C PRO A 221 1.80 0.95 15.40
N THR A 222 2.33 1.45 14.29
CA THR A 222 1.58 1.63 13.04
C THR A 222 2.45 1.26 11.84
N SER A 223 1.86 0.57 10.89
CA SER A 223 2.40 0.32 9.56
C SER A 223 1.87 1.39 8.61
N PHE A 224 2.77 2.02 7.85
CA PHE A 224 2.47 3.05 6.87
C PHE A 224 2.80 2.52 5.48
N TYR A 225 1.83 2.55 4.59
CA TYR A 225 2.03 2.28 3.17
C TYR A 225 1.69 3.57 2.41
N ASP A 226 2.72 4.19 1.84
CA ASP A 226 2.65 5.48 1.16
C ASP A 226 2.93 5.28 -0.32
N LEU A 227 1.93 5.50 -1.17
CA LEU A 227 2.08 5.47 -2.63
C LEU A 227 2.23 6.91 -3.14
N PHE A 228 3.31 7.16 -3.85
CA PHE A 228 3.61 8.44 -4.48
C PHE A 228 3.56 8.32 -6.00
N ARG A 229 3.07 9.37 -6.65
CA ARG A 229 3.23 9.57 -8.08
C ARG A 229 4.09 10.82 -8.32
N LEU A 230 5.04 10.67 -9.24
CA LEU A 230 5.98 11.74 -9.56
C LEU A 230 5.72 12.30 -10.95
N GLU A 231 6.00 13.59 -11.11
CA GLU A 231 6.07 14.31 -12.38
C GLU A 231 7.40 15.08 -12.45
N ASN A 232 8.15 14.89 -13.52
CA ASN A 232 9.44 15.57 -13.73
C ASN A 232 10.41 15.46 -12.52
N GLY A 233 10.42 14.29 -11.84
CA GLY A 233 11.28 14.06 -10.69
C GLY A 233 10.83 14.76 -9.41
N LYS A 234 9.59 15.26 -9.36
CA LYS A 234 8.97 15.86 -8.18
C LYS A 234 7.74 15.06 -7.76
N ILE A 235 7.47 15.03 -6.47
CA ILE A 235 6.26 14.41 -5.92
C ILE A 235 5.06 15.27 -6.30
N ALA A 236 4.08 14.67 -6.97
CA ALA A 236 2.90 15.35 -7.47
C ALA A 236 1.60 14.89 -6.80
N GLU A 237 1.59 13.64 -6.28
CA GLU A 237 0.36 13.04 -5.74
C GLU A 237 0.69 11.92 -4.74
N HIS A 238 -0.21 11.69 -3.76
CA HIS A 238 0.01 10.75 -2.69
C HIS A 238 -1.28 10.08 -2.23
N TRP A 239 -1.22 8.77 -2.04
CA TRP A 239 -2.21 7.91 -1.39
C TRP A 239 -1.54 7.16 -0.26
N ASP A 240 -2.26 6.89 0.80
CA ASP A 240 -1.71 6.11 1.91
C ASP A 240 -2.75 5.19 2.57
N THR A 241 -2.24 4.26 3.35
CA THR A 241 -2.99 3.54 4.37
C THR A 241 -2.17 3.45 5.65
N LEU A 242 -2.85 3.67 6.76
CA LEU A 242 -2.30 3.54 8.11
C LEU A 242 -3.00 2.38 8.81
N GLU A 243 -2.25 1.39 9.24
CA GLU A 243 -2.80 0.25 9.96
C GLU A 243 -2.12 0.08 11.31
N PRO A 244 -2.87 0.19 12.44
CA PRO A 244 -2.33 -0.13 13.75
C PRO A 244 -1.85 -1.58 13.81
N ILE A 245 -0.64 -1.80 14.32
CA ILE A 245 -0.10 -3.14 14.52
C ILE A 245 -0.66 -3.68 15.84
N PRO A 246 -1.43 -4.79 15.82
CA PRO A 246 -2.01 -5.36 17.01
C PRO A 246 -0.94 -5.96 17.94
N GLY A 247 -1.30 -6.18 19.21
CA GLY A 247 -0.45 -6.89 20.15
C GLY A 247 -0.10 -8.31 19.67
N ARG A 248 1.09 -8.79 20.02
CA ARG A 248 1.60 -10.08 19.54
C ARG A 248 0.71 -11.28 19.92
N ASP A 249 -0.05 -11.17 20.98
CA ASP A 249 -1.04 -12.17 21.42
C ASP A 249 -2.20 -12.36 20.43
N GLN A 250 -2.42 -11.40 19.54
CA GLN A 250 -3.46 -11.45 18.49
C GLN A 250 -2.96 -12.00 17.16
N TRP A 251 -1.65 -12.18 16.99
CA TRP A 251 -1.06 -12.63 15.74
C TRP A 251 -1.38 -14.09 15.44
N LYS A 252 -1.71 -14.37 14.18
CA LYS A 252 -1.98 -15.72 13.67
C LYS A 252 -0.77 -16.36 13.00
N ASN A 253 0.31 -15.61 12.82
CA ASN A 253 1.60 -16.06 12.33
C ASN A 253 2.73 -15.33 13.06
N ASP A 254 3.97 -15.83 12.94
CA ASP A 254 5.16 -15.31 13.63
C ASP A 254 6.12 -14.54 12.73
N ASN A 255 5.71 -14.20 11.49
CA ASN A 255 6.61 -13.57 10.51
C ASN A 255 6.78 -12.07 10.76
N GLY A 256 5.90 -11.45 11.53
CA GLY A 256 5.83 -10.01 11.71
C GLY A 256 5.07 -9.30 10.57
N LYS A 257 4.88 -7.98 10.74
CA LYS A 257 4.13 -7.15 9.78
C LYS A 257 4.96 -6.77 8.54
N PHE A 258 6.31 -6.80 8.63
CA PHE A 258 7.22 -6.27 7.62
C PHE A 258 8.13 -7.29 6.97
#